data_3d54c46e247713f4649de421d3887e49
#
_entry.id   3d54c46e247713f4649de421d3887e49
#
_cell.length_a   1.000
_cell.length_b   1.000
_cell.length_c   1.000
_cell.angle_alpha   90.00
_cell.angle_beta   90.00
_cell.angle_gamma   90.00
#
_symmetry.space_group_name_H-M   'P 1'
#
loop_
_entity.id
_entity.type
_entity.pdbx_description
1 polymer ?
#
loop_
_entity_poly.entity_id
_entity_poly.type
_entity_poly.pdbx_seq_one_letter_code
_entity_poly.pdbx_strand_id
1 'polypeptide(L)'
;MRLTLQNHIVCADYGQVHLDARVVGQIIDYTAETWQPDRPKKERECNIEQGKIAEEITEQFIRQYYSQELSLKTYDEIRNDDFKKHAPFDFLLWKTGTVNIAFIEEAIRQDIARTPNKFVKLSNVTRRLCRTLGVKIVEVKSTNIRNDLKVESDFTGDYDNVKSVQKLLETIRRKDDVFCYPKLKRRESDPGYCLDDYCREVQERFSEFDGCKGENLRRRVIAWECENQCCDIFVRVYLD
;
A
#
# COMPACT_ATOMS: atom_id res chain seq x y z
N MET A 1 -5.57 6.61 -18.58
CA MET A 1 -4.26 5.89 -18.52
C MET A 1 -4.36 4.59 -19.30
N ARG A 2 -3.34 4.19 -20.03
CA ARG A 2 -3.30 2.89 -20.72
C ARG A 2 -2.52 1.90 -19.87
N LEU A 3 -3.15 0.77 -19.52
CA LEU A 3 -2.49 -0.36 -18.86
C LEU A 3 -2.20 -1.43 -19.90
N THR A 4 -0.99 -1.96 -19.87
CA THR A 4 -0.59 -3.10 -20.70
C THR A 4 -0.02 -4.20 -19.84
N LEU A 5 -0.42 -5.44 -20.09
CA LEU A 5 0.14 -6.61 -19.42
C LEU A 5 1.23 -7.20 -20.31
N GLN A 6 2.47 -7.14 -19.86
CA GLN A 6 3.64 -7.66 -20.56
C GLN A 6 4.42 -8.58 -19.64
N ASN A 7 4.66 -9.81 -20.06
CA ASN A 7 5.49 -10.76 -19.29
C ASN A 7 5.09 -10.89 -17.81
N HIS A 8 3.80 -10.91 -17.51
CA HIS A 8 3.23 -10.92 -16.16
C HIS A 8 3.49 -9.64 -15.34
N ILE A 9 3.85 -8.55 -16.01
CA ILE A 9 4.02 -7.22 -15.40
C ILE A 9 2.96 -6.30 -15.97
N VAL A 10 2.30 -5.56 -15.11
CA VAL A 10 1.41 -4.48 -15.51
C VAL A 10 2.24 -3.22 -15.65
N CYS A 11 2.34 -2.70 -16.87
CA CYS A 11 2.98 -1.43 -17.16
C CYS A 11 1.91 -0.34 -17.29
N ALA A 12 2.16 0.81 -16.70
CA ALA A 12 1.27 1.96 -16.75
C ALA A 12 2.07 3.22 -17.11
N ASP A 13 1.57 3.97 -18.09
CA ASP A 13 2.05 5.33 -18.31
C ASP A 13 1.35 6.26 -17.31
N TYR A 14 2.00 6.50 -16.18
CA TYR A 14 1.43 7.32 -15.11
C TYR A 14 1.48 8.83 -15.39
N GLY A 15 2.20 9.29 -16.41
CA GLY A 15 2.15 10.68 -16.87
C GLY A 15 0.76 11.11 -17.33
N GLN A 16 -0.15 10.15 -17.58
CA GLN A 16 -1.55 10.39 -17.91
C GLN A 16 -2.50 10.27 -16.70
N VAL A 17 -1.98 10.05 -15.51
CA VAL A 17 -2.80 10.02 -14.28
C VAL A 17 -3.17 11.45 -13.91
N HIS A 18 -4.45 11.73 -13.86
CA HIS A 18 -4.99 13.01 -13.44
C HIS A 18 -5.43 12.93 -11.97
N LEU A 19 -4.63 13.50 -11.09
CA LEU A 19 -4.98 13.64 -9.68
C LEU A 19 -5.86 14.87 -9.47
N ASP A 20 -6.88 14.77 -8.62
CA ASP A 20 -7.66 15.95 -8.20
C ASP A 20 -6.76 16.84 -7.33
N ALA A 21 -6.33 17.97 -7.90
CA ALA A 21 -5.45 18.92 -7.24
C ALA A 21 -6.01 19.47 -5.92
N ARG A 22 -7.35 19.54 -5.79
CA ARG A 22 -8.01 19.95 -4.53
C ARG A 22 -7.82 18.89 -3.46
N VAL A 23 -8.03 17.61 -3.81
CA VAL A 23 -7.84 16.48 -2.87
C VAL A 23 -6.38 16.38 -2.46
N VAL A 24 -5.46 16.44 -3.43
CA VAL A 24 -4.01 16.44 -3.15
C VAL A 24 -3.62 17.60 -2.23
N GLY A 25 -4.11 18.80 -2.49
CA GLY A 25 -3.86 19.99 -1.66
C GLY A 25 -4.36 19.80 -0.21
N GLN A 26 -5.58 19.30 -0.03
CA GLN A 26 -6.12 19.01 1.31
C GLN A 26 -5.26 17.96 2.06
N ILE A 27 -4.85 16.90 1.39
CA ILE A 27 -3.98 15.87 1.99
C ILE A 27 -2.64 16.47 2.39
N ILE A 28 -2.03 17.33 1.57
CA ILE A 28 -0.76 18.00 1.86
C ILE A 28 -0.87 18.84 3.13
N ASP A 29 -1.92 19.65 3.23
CA ASP A 29 -2.13 20.54 4.37
C ASP A 29 -2.30 19.75 5.68
N TYR A 30 -3.12 18.69 5.67
CA TYR A 30 -3.33 17.85 6.85
C TYR A 30 -2.15 16.90 7.15
N THR A 31 -1.41 16.46 6.14
CA THR A 31 -0.22 15.60 6.33
C THR A 31 0.89 16.36 7.07
N ALA A 32 1.02 17.66 6.84
CA ALA A 32 1.95 18.51 7.59
C ALA A 32 1.75 18.43 9.09
N GLU A 33 0.49 18.27 9.54
CA GLU A 33 0.15 18.21 10.95
C GLU A 33 0.15 16.78 11.53
N THR A 34 0.10 15.76 10.69
CA THR A 34 -0.18 14.39 11.15
C THR A 34 0.98 13.44 10.99
N TRP A 35 1.57 13.36 9.78
CA TRP A 35 2.37 12.20 9.39
C TRP A 35 3.85 12.50 9.15
N GLN A 36 4.16 13.67 8.63
CA GLN A 36 5.54 14.08 8.31
C GLN A 36 5.81 15.54 8.71
N PRO A 37 5.66 15.91 10.00
CA PRO A 37 5.79 17.30 10.42
C PRO A 37 7.18 17.88 10.13
N ASP A 38 8.22 17.04 10.20
CA ASP A 38 9.61 17.47 10.07
C ASP A 38 10.14 17.46 8.62
N ARG A 39 9.32 17.05 7.64
CA ARG A 39 9.75 16.99 6.24
C ARG A 39 9.45 18.31 5.52
N PRO A 40 10.35 18.73 4.59
CA PRO A 40 10.09 19.86 3.73
C PRO A 40 8.78 19.71 2.94
N LYS A 41 8.05 20.80 2.73
CA LYS A 41 6.75 20.79 2.01
C LYS A 41 6.84 20.08 0.66
N LYS A 42 7.86 20.40 -0.15
CA LYS A 42 8.07 19.79 -1.48
C LYS A 42 8.25 18.26 -1.41
N GLU A 43 8.90 17.76 -0.38
CA GLU A 43 9.08 16.30 -0.20
C GLU A 43 7.76 15.63 0.19
N ARG A 44 6.96 16.27 1.05
CA ARG A 44 5.62 15.79 1.39
C ARG A 44 4.71 15.75 0.16
N GLU A 45 4.72 16.81 -0.66
CA GLU A 45 3.98 16.88 -1.92
C GLU A 45 4.33 15.69 -2.82
N CYS A 46 5.61 15.48 -3.09
CA CYS A 46 6.09 14.38 -3.92
C CYS A 46 5.66 13.00 -3.36
N ASN A 47 5.78 12.77 -2.06
CA ASN A 47 5.40 11.51 -1.44
C ASN A 47 3.89 11.25 -1.53
N ILE A 48 3.06 12.30 -1.39
CA ILE A 48 1.61 12.19 -1.49
C ILE A 48 1.20 11.91 -2.93
N GLU A 49 1.77 12.64 -3.89
CA GLU A 49 1.51 12.42 -5.31
C GLU A 49 1.88 11.00 -5.73
N GLN A 50 3.05 10.51 -5.34
CA GLN A 50 3.47 9.13 -5.61
C GLN A 50 2.53 8.10 -4.99
N GLY A 51 2.07 8.33 -3.77
CA GLY A 51 1.06 7.49 -3.11
C GLY A 51 -0.25 7.45 -3.90
N LYS A 52 -0.76 8.62 -4.27
CA LYS A 52 -2.02 8.73 -5.04
C LYS A 52 -1.92 8.18 -6.45
N ILE A 53 -0.78 8.34 -7.12
CA ILE A 53 -0.51 7.69 -8.41
C ILE A 53 -0.57 6.17 -8.26
N ALA A 54 0.04 5.61 -7.22
CA ALA A 54 0.02 4.17 -6.98
C ALA A 54 -1.38 3.62 -6.68
N GLU A 55 -2.17 4.35 -5.90
CA GLU A 55 -3.58 4.04 -5.64
C GLU A 55 -4.38 4.04 -6.95
N GLU A 56 -4.27 5.09 -7.75
CA GLU A 56 -4.97 5.23 -9.03
C GLU A 56 -4.60 4.12 -10.03
N ILE A 57 -3.31 3.78 -10.15
CA ILE A 57 -2.84 2.68 -10.99
C ILE A 57 -3.47 1.36 -10.52
N THR A 58 -3.49 1.11 -9.22
CA THR A 58 -4.06 -0.10 -8.63
C THR A 58 -5.57 -0.18 -8.89
N GLU A 59 -6.29 0.91 -8.68
CA GLU A 59 -7.72 1.00 -8.93
C GLU A 59 -8.05 0.71 -10.40
N GLN A 60 -7.37 1.37 -11.33
CA GLN A 60 -7.59 1.18 -12.75
C GLN A 60 -7.23 -0.24 -13.20
N PHE A 61 -6.18 -0.85 -12.64
CA PHE A 61 -5.84 -2.24 -12.89
C PHE A 61 -6.98 -3.18 -12.49
N ILE A 62 -7.51 -3.02 -11.28
CA ILE A 62 -8.62 -3.85 -10.81
C ILE A 62 -9.87 -3.63 -11.67
N ARG A 63 -10.22 -2.38 -11.97
CA ARG A 63 -11.38 -2.05 -12.79
C ARG A 63 -11.27 -2.56 -14.23
N GLN A 64 -10.07 -2.51 -14.82
CA GLN A 64 -9.87 -2.94 -16.20
C GLN A 64 -9.88 -4.46 -16.35
N TYR A 65 -9.26 -5.19 -15.44
CA TYR A 65 -9.04 -6.63 -15.59
C TYR A 65 -9.99 -7.50 -14.78
N TYR A 66 -10.59 -6.97 -13.72
CA TYR A 66 -11.37 -7.75 -12.75
C TYR A 66 -12.77 -7.18 -12.45
N SER A 67 -13.24 -6.16 -13.18
CA SER A 67 -14.53 -5.49 -12.90
C SER A 67 -15.75 -6.42 -12.96
N GLN A 68 -15.69 -7.51 -13.70
CA GLN A 68 -16.77 -8.50 -13.73
C GLN A 68 -16.80 -9.40 -12.49
N GLU A 69 -15.64 -9.62 -11.87
CA GLU A 69 -15.47 -10.55 -10.76
C GLU A 69 -15.39 -9.82 -9.41
N LEU A 70 -14.79 -8.64 -9.41
CA LEU A 70 -14.49 -7.86 -8.21
C LEU A 70 -15.08 -6.46 -8.27
N SER A 71 -15.65 -6.06 -7.14
CA SER A 71 -16.03 -4.68 -6.87
C SER A 71 -15.04 -4.05 -5.90
N LEU A 72 -14.78 -2.77 -6.09
CA LEU A 72 -13.82 -1.99 -5.33
C LEU A 72 -14.44 -0.68 -4.85
N LYS A 73 -14.03 -0.23 -3.67
CA LYS A 73 -14.31 1.10 -3.16
C LYS A 73 -13.10 1.67 -2.44
N THR A 74 -12.76 2.92 -2.73
CA THR A 74 -11.64 3.60 -2.08
C THR A 74 -12.03 4.07 -0.67
N TYR A 75 -11.04 4.22 0.21
CA TYR A 75 -11.29 4.85 1.52
C TYR A 75 -11.76 6.30 1.34
N ASP A 76 -11.25 7.01 0.35
CA ASP A 76 -11.61 8.40 0.08
C ASP A 76 -13.08 8.56 -0.33
N GLU A 77 -13.72 7.56 -0.95
CA GLU A 77 -15.15 7.54 -1.22
C GLU A 77 -16.01 7.26 0.04
N ILE A 78 -15.43 6.63 1.06
CA ILE A 78 -16.14 6.24 2.29
C ILE A 78 -16.04 7.33 3.35
N ARG A 79 -14.88 7.98 3.46
CA ARG A 79 -14.57 8.95 4.51
C ARG A 79 -15.49 10.16 4.51
N ASN A 80 -15.69 10.74 5.70
CA ASN A 80 -16.50 11.93 5.90
C ASN A 80 -15.80 12.97 6.82
N ASP A 81 -14.48 12.91 6.88
CA ASP A 81 -13.66 13.72 7.76
C ASP A 81 -12.84 14.80 7.03
N ASP A 82 -13.15 15.07 5.75
CA ASP A 82 -12.46 16.04 4.90
C ASP A 82 -10.93 15.88 4.91
N PHE A 83 -10.45 14.65 4.88
CA PHE A 83 -9.03 14.28 4.93
C PHE A 83 -8.29 14.67 6.22
N LYS A 84 -9.01 15.04 7.29
CA LYS A 84 -8.41 15.48 8.57
C LYS A 84 -7.74 14.36 9.35
N LYS A 85 -7.95 13.10 8.97
CA LYS A 85 -7.37 11.94 9.64
C LYS A 85 -6.64 11.05 8.64
N HIS A 86 -5.64 10.34 9.11
CA HIS A 86 -4.90 9.37 8.33
C HIS A 86 -5.78 8.15 8.01
N ALA A 87 -5.78 7.72 6.75
CA ALA A 87 -6.49 6.54 6.29
C ALA A 87 -5.91 5.26 6.93
N PRO A 88 -6.75 4.32 7.38
CA PRO A 88 -6.30 3.03 7.89
C PRO A 88 -6.05 1.99 6.79
N PHE A 89 -6.47 2.25 5.56
CA PHE A 89 -6.31 1.41 4.36
C PHE A 89 -6.61 2.25 3.12
N ASP A 90 -6.33 1.70 1.91
CA ASP A 90 -6.59 2.41 0.65
C ASP A 90 -7.88 1.93 -0.03
N PHE A 91 -8.14 0.61 -0.07
CA PHE A 91 -9.31 0.06 -0.73
C PHE A 91 -10.03 -1.01 0.07
N LEU A 92 -11.33 -1.15 -0.20
CA LEU A 92 -12.12 -2.36 0.04
C LEU A 92 -12.31 -3.10 -1.28
N LEU A 93 -12.17 -4.43 -1.25
CA LEU A 93 -12.31 -5.30 -2.41
C LEU A 93 -13.18 -6.50 -2.07
N TRP A 94 -14.19 -6.82 -2.91
CA TRP A 94 -15.08 -7.95 -2.69
C TRP A 94 -15.58 -8.54 -4.01
N LYS A 95 -16.11 -9.76 -3.97
CA LYS A 95 -16.71 -10.38 -5.14
C LYS A 95 -17.98 -9.63 -5.54
N THR A 96 -18.09 -9.25 -6.81
CA THR A 96 -19.21 -8.49 -7.35
C THR A 96 -20.56 -9.18 -7.05
N GLY A 97 -21.54 -8.41 -6.61
CA GLY A 97 -22.88 -8.88 -6.32
C GLY A 97 -23.05 -9.68 -5.02
N THR A 98 -22.01 -9.89 -4.22
CA THR A 98 -22.09 -10.72 -3.00
C THR A 98 -22.33 -9.92 -1.72
N VAL A 99 -22.05 -8.62 -1.72
CA VAL A 99 -22.08 -7.78 -0.50
C VAL A 99 -22.85 -6.49 -0.72
N ASN A 100 -23.73 -6.15 0.21
CA ASN A 100 -24.18 -4.78 0.34
C ASN A 100 -23.16 -3.99 1.18
N ILE A 101 -22.30 -3.25 0.50
CA ILE A 101 -21.17 -2.55 1.12
C ILE A 101 -21.60 -1.43 2.08
N ALA A 102 -22.82 -0.91 1.99
CA ALA A 102 -23.31 0.21 2.80
C ALA A 102 -23.18 -0.04 4.31
N PHE A 103 -23.34 -1.27 4.77
CA PHE A 103 -23.16 -1.61 6.19
C PHE A 103 -21.72 -1.45 6.66
N ILE A 104 -20.76 -1.81 5.80
CA ILE A 104 -19.33 -1.67 6.10
C ILE A 104 -18.93 -0.20 6.06
N GLU A 105 -19.42 0.55 5.07
CA GLU A 105 -19.18 1.99 4.98
C GLU A 105 -19.64 2.71 6.23
N GLU A 106 -20.85 2.41 6.70
CA GLU A 106 -21.39 3.01 7.91
C GLU A 106 -20.56 2.65 9.14
N ALA A 107 -20.13 1.39 9.28
CA ALA A 107 -19.26 0.97 10.37
C ALA A 107 -17.91 1.71 10.34
N ILE A 108 -17.34 1.91 9.15
CA ILE A 108 -16.10 2.67 8.97
C ILE A 108 -16.30 4.15 9.35
N ARG A 109 -17.40 4.80 8.91
CA ARG A 109 -17.72 6.19 9.29
C ARG A 109 -17.86 6.34 10.79
N GLN A 110 -18.45 5.36 11.47
CA GLN A 110 -18.53 5.35 12.93
C GLN A 110 -17.15 5.21 13.58
N ASP A 111 -16.26 4.38 13.02
CA ASP A 111 -14.88 4.27 13.52
C ASP A 111 -14.10 5.59 13.32
N ILE A 112 -14.30 6.28 12.17
CA ILE A 112 -13.74 7.61 11.93
C ILE A 112 -14.24 8.61 12.99
N ALA A 113 -15.56 8.65 13.24
CA ALA A 113 -16.16 9.56 14.19
C ALA A 113 -15.70 9.31 15.64
N ARG A 114 -15.55 8.04 16.03
CA ARG A 114 -15.09 7.64 17.37
C ARG A 114 -13.60 7.82 17.61
N THR A 115 -12.79 7.96 16.56
CA THR A 115 -11.35 8.10 16.69
C THR A 115 -11.00 9.53 17.13
N PRO A 116 -10.47 9.74 18.35
CA PRO A 116 -10.22 11.09 18.87
C PRO A 116 -8.95 11.72 18.29
N ASN A 117 -8.05 10.91 17.77
CA ASN A 117 -6.77 11.35 17.23
C ASN A 117 -6.76 11.36 15.70
N LYS A 118 -5.61 11.74 15.12
CA LYS A 118 -5.44 11.86 13.68
C LYS A 118 -5.26 10.51 12.94
N PHE A 119 -5.16 9.38 13.65
CA PHE A 119 -4.95 8.06 13.07
C PHE A 119 -6.19 7.20 13.28
N VAL A 120 -6.97 7.01 12.25
CA VAL A 120 -8.13 6.12 12.30
C VAL A 120 -7.67 4.68 12.49
N LYS A 121 -8.34 3.97 13.40
CA LYS A 121 -8.16 2.52 13.56
C LYS A 121 -9.51 1.84 13.38
N LEU A 122 -9.56 0.86 12.50
CA LEU A 122 -10.75 0.05 12.37
C LEU A 122 -10.98 -0.76 13.66
N SER A 123 -12.20 -0.67 14.16
CA SER A 123 -12.61 -1.47 15.31
C SER A 123 -12.60 -2.97 14.98
N ASN A 124 -12.46 -3.80 16.00
CA ASN A 124 -12.58 -5.26 15.83
C ASN A 124 -13.95 -5.67 15.26
N VAL A 125 -15.00 -4.88 15.52
CA VAL A 125 -16.33 -5.11 14.96
C VAL A 125 -16.32 -4.90 13.45
N THR A 126 -15.80 -3.78 12.97
CA THR A 126 -15.68 -3.46 11.54
C THR A 126 -14.81 -4.48 10.82
N ARG A 127 -13.66 -4.84 11.38
CA ARG A 127 -12.76 -5.86 10.82
C ARG A 127 -13.43 -7.24 10.72
N ARG A 128 -14.17 -7.64 11.77
CA ARG A 128 -14.93 -8.90 11.75
C ARG A 128 -16.04 -8.85 10.71
N LEU A 129 -16.74 -7.73 10.58
CA LEU A 129 -17.77 -7.54 9.57
C LEU A 129 -17.21 -7.70 8.16
N CYS A 130 -16.07 -7.06 7.84
CA CYS A 130 -15.38 -7.24 6.56
C CYS A 130 -15.07 -8.72 6.31
N ARG A 131 -14.45 -9.40 7.26
CA ARG A 131 -14.09 -10.83 7.14
C ARG A 131 -15.31 -11.72 6.92
N THR A 132 -16.39 -11.52 7.70
CA THR A 132 -17.62 -12.30 7.62
C THR A 132 -18.30 -12.15 6.26
N LEU A 133 -18.26 -10.96 5.70
CA LEU A 133 -18.86 -10.65 4.40
C LEU A 133 -17.90 -10.91 3.23
N GLY A 134 -16.70 -11.41 3.48
CA GLY A 134 -15.71 -11.70 2.43
C GLY A 134 -15.11 -10.44 1.79
N VAL A 135 -15.20 -9.30 2.46
CA VAL A 135 -14.58 -8.05 2.02
C VAL A 135 -13.11 -8.02 2.47
N LYS A 136 -12.21 -7.76 1.53
CA LYS A 136 -10.78 -7.66 1.75
C LYS A 136 -10.37 -6.20 1.91
N ILE A 137 -9.50 -5.95 2.86
CA ILE A 137 -8.89 -4.65 3.12
C ILE A 137 -7.55 -4.62 2.40
N VAL A 138 -7.35 -3.61 1.55
CA VAL A 138 -6.17 -3.50 0.68
C VAL A 138 -5.37 -2.27 1.06
N GLU A 139 -4.08 -2.45 1.19
CA GLU A 139 -3.08 -1.40 1.41
C GLU A 139 -2.16 -1.30 0.20
N VAL A 140 -1.95 -0.11 -0.32
CA VAL A 140 -1.08 0.17 -1.46
C VAL A 140 0.13 0.98 -1.01
N LYS A 141 1.30 0.62 -1.49
CA LYS A 141 2.52 1.39 -1.26
C LYS A 141 3.28 1.58 -2.56
N SER A 142 3.81 2.77 -2.74
CA SER A 142 4.71 3.10 -3.84
C SER A 142 6.18 2.91 -3.44
N THR A 143 7.00 2.60 -4.41
CA THR A 143 8.46 2.61 -4.30
C THR A 143 9.02 3.22 -5.57
N ASN A 144 9.82 4.28 -5.46
CA ASN A 144 10.51 4.85 -6.60
C ASN A 144 11.77 4.01 -6.90
N ILE A 145 11.86 3.48 -8.10
CA ILE A 145 12.93 2.57 -8.50
C ILE A 145 14.29 3.27 -8.44
N ARG A 146 14.35 4.51 -8.91
CA ARG A 146 15.62 5.26 -8.99
C ARG A 146 16.03 5.86 -7.66
N ASN A 147 15.09 6.48 -6.97
CA ASN A 147 15.38 7.19 -5.73
C ASN A 147 15.52 6.25 -4.53
N ASP A 148 14.56 5.33 -4.36
CA ASP A 148 14.51 4.46 -3.18
C ASP A 148 15.39 3.22 -3.34
N LEU A 149 15.37 2.58 -4.52
CA LEU A 149 16.14 1.37 -4.77
C LEU A 149 17.49 1.65 -5.40
N LYS A 150 17.75 2.91 -5.83
CA LYS A 150 19.00 3.31 -6.51
C LYS A 150 19.38 2.34 -7.63
N VAL A 151 18.39 2.00 -8.46
CA VAL A 151 18.62 1.23 -9.68
C VAL A 151 19.39 2.13 -10.63
N GLU A 152 20.58 1.69 -11.03
CA GLU A 152 21.47 2.44 -11.90
C GLU A 152 20.84 2.67 -13.28
N SER A 153 21.37 3.66 -13.99
CA SER A 153 20.89 4.18 -15.27
C SER A 153 20.91 3.18 -16.44
N ASP A 154 21.39 1.96 -16.21
CA ASP A 154 21.46 0.92 -17.24
C ASP A 154 20.09 0.36 -17.66
N PHE A 155 19.05 0.64 -16.88
CA PHE A 155 17.69 0.37 -17.30
C PHE A 155 17.19 1.54 -18.14
N THR A 156 17.09 1.32 -19.44
CA THR A 156 16.74 2.36 -20.43
C THR A 156 15.24 2.64 -20.51
N GLY A 157 14.42 2.03 -19.64
CA GLY A 157 12.95 2.13 -19.72
C GLY A 157 12.34 1.28 -20.83
N ASP A 158 13.09 0.38 -21.43
CA ASP A 158 12.60 -0.52 -22.47
C ASP A 158 11.85 -1.71 -21.86
N TYR A 159 10.57 -1.49 -21.58
CA TYR A 159 9.66 -2.51 -21.02
C TYR A 159 9.22 -3.55 -22.06
N ASP A 160 9.49 -3.34 -23.34
CA ASP A 160 9.22 -4.32 -24.41
C ASP A 160 10.31 -5.39 -24.49
N ASN A 161 11.49 -5.12 -23.94
CA ASN A 161 12.61 -6.03 -23.91
C ASN A 161 12.56 -6.98 -22.69
N VAL A 162 12.20 -8.23 -22.93
CA VAL A 162 12.06 -9.27 -21.88
C VAL A 162 13.31 -9.40 -20.98
N LYS A 163 14.51 -9.32 -21.56
CA LYS A 163 15.76 -9.44 -20.77
C LYS A 163 15.99 -8.24 -19.87
N SER A 164 15.70 -7.03 -20.36
CA SER A 164 15.78 -5.80 -19.56
C SER A 164 14.79 -5.83 -18.40
N VAL A 165 13.56 -6.26 -18.65
CA VAL A 165 12.53 -6.41 -17.63
C VAL A 165 12.91 -7.48 -16.60
N GLN A 166 13.45 -8.63 -17.02
CA GLN A 166 13.92 -9.66 -16.08
C GLN A 166 15.03 -9.14 -15.18
N LYS A 167 16.03 -8.44 -15.75
CA LYS A 167 17.12 -7.83 -14.98
C LYS A 167 16.60 -6.80 -13.97
N LEU A 168 15.63 -5.98 -14.38
CA LEU A 168 14.97 -5.03 -13.48
C LEU A 168 14.28 -5.75 -12.31
N LEU A 169 13.48 -6.78 -12.60
CA LEU A 169 12.79 -7.55 -11.57
C LEU A 169 13.75 -8.24 -10.59
N GLU A 170 14.85 -8.80 -11.09
CA GLU A 170 15.89 -9.38 -10.24
C GLU A 170 16.53 -8.32 -9.34
N THR A 171 16.76 -7.11 -9.87
CA THR A 171 17.30 -5.99 -9.11
C THR A 171 16.31 -5.52 -8.05
N ILE A 172 15.04 -5.39 -8.39
CA ILE A 172 13.97 -5.04 -7.43
C ILE A 172 13.92 -6.09 -6.32
N ARG A 173 13.83 -7.37 -6.65
CA ARG A 173 13.78 -8.47 -5.67
C ARG A 173 14.97 -8.47 -4.71
N ARG A 174 16.15 -8.10 -5.20
CA ARG A 174 17.36 -8.05 -4.39
C ARG A 174 17.44 -6.83 -3.49
N LYS A 175 16.91 -5.69 -3.95
CA LYS A 175 17.05 -4.40 -3.26
C LYS A 175 15.83 -4.02 -2.41
N ASP A 176 14.62 -4.45 -2.80
CA ASP A 176 13.39 -4.15 -2.07
C ASP A 176 12.95 -5.34 -1.23
N ASP A 177 13.48 -5.41 -0.02
CA ASP A 177 13.04 -6.36 1.00
C ASP A 177 11.79 -5.87 1.73
N VAL A 178 11.37 -4.64 1.47
CA VAL A 178 10.24 -4.01 2.16
C VAL A 178 8.95 -4.44 1.51
N PHE A 179 8.09 -5.10 2.24
CA PHE A 179 6.77 -5.50 1.78
C PHE A 179 5.66 -4.89 2.63
N CYS A 180 5.87 -4.64 3.91
CA CYS A 180 4.92 -3.99 4.80
C CYS A 180 5.49 -2.69 5.37
N TYR A 181 4.76 -1.62 5.22
CA TYR A 181 5.07 -0.33 5.84
C TYR A 181 4.40 -0.26 7.23
N PRO A 182 4.96 0.41 8.24
CA PRO A 182 6.10 1.35 8.23
C PRO A 182 7.39 0.78 8.86
N LYS A 183 7.41 -0.47 9.29
CA LYS A 183 8.44 -0.94 10.24
C LYS A 183 9.77 -1.31 9.60
N LEU A 184 9.76 -1.55 8.30
CA LEU A 184 10.95 -1.91 7.55
C LEU A 184 11.69 -0.72 6.94
N LYS A 185 11.46 0.50 7.43
CA LYS A 185 12.37 1.59 7.10
C LYS A 185 13.77 1.18 7.53
N ARG A 186 14.69 1.07 6.55
CA ARG A 186 16.11 0.94 6.83
C ARG A 186 16.46 2.03 7.83
N ARG A 187 16.93 1.63 9.00
CA ARG A 187 17.45 2.59 9.96
C ARG A 187 18.65 3.23 9.28
N GLU A 188 18.71 4.55 9.23
CA GLU A 188 19.88 5.27 8.71
C GLU A 188 21.17 4.80 9.41
N SER A 189 21.06 4.32 10.65
CA SER A 189 22.11 3.74 11.47
C SER A 189 22.52 2.31 11.08
N ASP A 190 21.73 1.61 10.26
CA ASP A 190 22.02 0.24 9.84
C ASP A 190 21.60 -0.02 8.39
N PRO A 191 22.43 0.35 7.42
CA PRO A 191 22.13 0.20 6.00
C PRO A 191 22.04 -1.27 5.54
N GLY A 192 22.48 -2.22 6.37
CA GLY A 192 22.38 -3.65 6.11
C GLY A 192 21.11 -4.31 6.64
N TYR A 193 20.29 -3.58 7.41
CA TYR A 193 19.05 -4.12 7.97
C TYR A 193 18.05 -4.50 6.86
N CYS A 194 17.62 -5.75 6.87
CA CYS A 194 16.76 -6.32 5.84
C CYS A 194 15.54 -7.03 6.46
N LEU A 195 14.69 -7.58 5.61
CA LEU A 195 13.49 -8.32 6.02
C LEU A 195 13.80 -9.48 6.98
N ASP A 196 14.90 -10.18 6.76
CA ASP A 196 15.28 -11.29 7.63
C ASP A 196 15.66 -10.83 9.04
N ASP A 197 16.29 -9.67 9.16
CA ASP A 197 16.61 -9.06 10.45
C ASP A 197 15.33 -8.67 11.18
N TYR A 198 14.37 -8.06 10.46
CA TYR A 198 13.07 -7.75 11.01
C TYR A 198 12.31 -9.01 11.46
N CYS A 199 12.32 -10.06 10.65
CA CYS A 199 11.67 -11.33 11.00
C CYS A 199 12.29 -11.95 12.26
N ARG A 200 13.61 -11.86 12.42
CA ARG A 200 14.30 -12.31 13.64
C ARG A 200 13.90 -11.48 14.87
N GLU A 201 13.85 -10.15 14.75
CA GLU A 201 13.40 -9.27 15.84
C GLU A 201 11.95 -9.58 16.26
N VAL A 202 11.06 -9.84 15.31
CA VAL A 202 9.68 -10.23 15.60
C VAL A 202 9.64 -11.58 16.30
N GLN A 203 10.41 -12.56 15.82
CA GLN A 203 10.51 -13.88 16.44
C GLN A 203 11.02 -13.81 17.89
N GLU A 204 12.03 -12.99 18.17
CA GLU A 204 12.58 -12.82 19.53
C GLU A 204 11.57 -12.20 20.51
N ARG A 205 10.61 -11.42 19.99
CA ARG A 205 9.61 -10.73 20.83
C ARG A 205 8.33 -11.52 21.04
N PHE A 206 8.01 -12.44 20.14
CA PHE A 206 6.70 -13.09 20.10
C PHE A 206 6.85 -14.62 19.94
N SER A 207 6.56 -15.34 21.01
CA SER A 207 6.68 -16.81 21.07
C SER A 207 5.84 -17.56 20.03
N GLU A 208 4.82 -16.91 19.46
CA GLU A 208 4.02 -17.50 18.38
C GLU A 208 4.82 -17.82 17.11
N PHE A 209 6.04 -17.26 16.99
CA PHE A 209 6.96 -17.54 15.88
C PHE A 209 8.06 -18.54 16.23
N ASP A 210 8.07 -19.08 17.45
CA ASP A 210 9.06 -20.05 17.89
C ASP A 210 9.13 -21.25 16.93
N GLY A 211 10.33 -21.67 16.61
CA GLY A 211 10.56 -22.78 15.68
C GLY A 211 10.36 -22.48 14.19
N CYS A 212 9.84 -21.31 13.82
CA CYS A 212 9.75 -20.89 12.43
C CYS A 212 11.13 -20.52 11.87
N LYS A 213 11.42 -20.86 10.61
CA LYS A 213 12.69 -20.56 9.95
C LYS A 213 12.51 -20.20 8.48
N GLY A 214 13.44 -19.40 7.95
CA GLY A 214 13.51 -19.06 6.53
C GLY A 214 12.18 -18.55 5.97
N GLU A 215 11.76 -19.06 4.83
CA GLU A 215 10.55 -18.63 4.14
C GLU A 215 9.26 -18.81 4.96
N ASN A 216 9.21 -19.82 5.82
CA ASN A 216 8.05 -20.01 6.71
C ASN A 216 7.94 -18.89 7.75
N LEU A 217 9.08 -18.47 8.33
CA LEU A 217 9.12 -17.32 9.24
C LEU A 217 8.71 -16.05 8.51
N ARG A 218 9.27 -15.78 7.33
CA ARG A 218 8.89 -14.63 6.50
C ARG A 218 7.39 -14.57 6.26
N ARG A 219 6.77 -15.65 5.75
CA ARG A 219 5.33 -15.70 5.47
C ARG A 219 4.47 -15.44 6.70
N ARG A 220 4.84 -16.02 7.83
CA ARG A 220 4.08 -15.82 9.08
C ARG A 220 4.20 -14.40 9.60
N VAL A 221 5.39 -13.81 9.57
CA VAL A 221 5.59 -12.41 9.96
C VAL A 221 4.86 -11.47 9.03
N ILE A 222 4.86 -11.72 7.70
CA ILE A 222 4.07 -10.94 6.73
C ILE A 222 2.58 -11.00 7.09
N ALA A 223 2.03 -12.20 7.29
CA ALA A 223 0.62 -12.36 7.64
C ALA A 223 0.26 -11.63 8.95
N TRP A 224 1.11 -11.74 9.95
CA TRP A 224 0.95 -11.06 11.24
C TRP A 224 1.02 -9.53 11.08
N GLU A 225 1.95 -8.99 10.28
CA GLU A 225 2.00 -7.56 10.00
C GLU A 225 0.75 -7.08 9.25
N CYS A 226 0.29 -7.81 8.24
CA CYS A 226 -0.95 -7.50 7.55
C CYS A 226 -2.15 -7.47 8.51
N GLU A 227 -2.21 -8.41 9.45
CA GLU A 227 -3.24 -8.41 10.48
C GLU A 227 -3.13 -7.21 11.42
N ASN A 228 -1.92 -6.85 11.85
CA ASN A 228 -1.67 -5.70 12.73
C ASN A 228 -1.94 -4.36 12.04
N GLN A 229 -1.66 -4.27 10.75
CA GLN A 229 -1.96 -3.08 9.93
C GLN A 229 -3.38 -3.08 9.39
N CYS A 230 -4.18 -4.07 9.75
CA CYS A 230 -5.56 -4.21 9.31
C CYS A 230 -5.74 -4.46 7.80
N CYS A 231 -4.73 -4.88 7.05
CA CYS A 231 -4.89 -5.24 5.64
C CYS A 231 -4.90 -6.75 5.41
N ASP A 232 -5.66 -7.18 4.40
CA ASP A 232 -5.73 -8.57 3.92
C ASP A 232 -4.88 -8.76 2.66
N ILE A 233 -4.69 -7.68 1.89
CA ILE A 233 -3.93 -7.63 0.65
C ILE A 233 -2.99 -6.43 0.70
N PHE A 234 -1.73 -6.67 0.36
CA PHE A 234 -0.72 -5.63 0.25
C PHE A 234 -0.26 -5.53 -1.21
N VAL A 235 -0.37 -4.34 -1.78
CA VAL A 235 0.03 -4.05 -3.16
C VAL A 235 1.24 -3.12 -3.15
N ARG A 236 2.28 -3.48 -3.90
CA ARG A 236 3.44 -2.64 -4.13
C ARG A 236 3.46 -2.17 -5.58
N VAL A 237 3.48 -0.85 -5.78
CA VAL A 237 3.61 -0.22 -7.08
C VAL A 237 5.01 0.38 -7.21
N TYR A 238 5.71 0.00 -8.26
CA TYR A 238 7.05 0.52 -8.56
C TYR A 238 6.94 1.64 -9.58
N LEU A 239 7.44 2.82 -9.22
CA LEU A 239 7.44 4.01 -10.06
C LEU A 239 8.86 4.24 -10.59
N ASP A 240 8.99 4.50 -11.91
CA ASP A 240 10.26 4.83 -12.57
C ASP A 240 10.38 6.33 -12.86
#